data_acabd12ca15564e95278ddfb4611f99d
#
_entry.id   acabd12ca15564e95278ddfb4611f99d
#
_cell.length_a   1.000
_cell.length_b   1.000
_cell.length_c   1.000
_cell.angle_alpha   90.00
_cell.angle_beta   90.00
_cell.angle_gamma   90.00
#
_symmetry.space_group_name_H-M   'P 1'
#
loop_
_entity.id
_entity.type
_entity.pdbx_description
1 polymer ?
#
loop_
_entity_poly.entity_id
_entity_poly.type
_entity_poly.pdbx_seq_one_letter_code
_entity_poly.pdbx_strand_id
1 'polypeptide(L)'
;MQEAPTSADALRLAGLDWTVEARDMWLNGGYEPIPGYKANVRSSDNKVLGVVSDKYRIVQNADAFAFTDALIGGDVHYETAGSLLDGKKIWLLAKLPDSEICGDKTEPYVCFSNTHDGSGAVRVCMTCSGGLQ
;
A
#
# COMPACT_ATOMS: atom_id res chain seq x y z
N MET A 1 -4.76 -0.01 -13.59
CA MET A 1 -3.59 0.88 -13.81
C MET A 1 -2.82 0.38 -15.00
N GLN A 2 -2.29 1.27 -15.79
CA GLN A 2 -1.36 0.90 -16.84
C GLN A 2 0.02 0.62 -16.25
N GLU A 3 0.82 -0.17 -16.98
CA GLU A 3 2.19 -0.41 -16.56
C GLU A 3 2.96 0.89 -16.42
N ALA A 4 3.71 1.02 -15.34
CA ALA A 4 4.41 2.25 -15.02
C ALA A 4 5.90 1.99 -14.83
N PRO A 5 6.78 2.85 -15.42
CA PRO A 5 8.22 2.65 -15.35
C PRO A 5 8.83 3.03 -13.99
N THR A 6 8.16 3.87 -13.21
CA THR A 6 8.68 4.30 -11.92
C THR A 6 7.64 4.16 -10.83
N SER A 7 8.10 4.11 -9.58
CA SER A 7 7.18 4.04 -8.44
C SER A 7 6.32 5.29 -8.31
N ALA A 8 6.86 6.46 -8.63
CA ALA A 8 6.09 7.71 -8.59
C ALA A 8 4.96 7.70 -9.61
N ASP A 9 5.23 7.21 -10.82
CA ASP A 9 4.21 7.11 -11.86
C ASP A 9 3.15 6.07 -11.48
N ALA A 10 3.56 4.93 -10.94
CA ALA A 10 2.65 3.88 -10.51
C ALA A 10 1.72 4.39 -9.41
N LEU A 11 2.26 5.09 -8.44
CA LEU A 11 1.51 5.67 -7.33
C LEU A 11 0.41 6.60 -7.84
N ARG A 12 0.79 7.49 -8.78
CA ARG A 12 -0.14 8.46 -9.37
C ARG A 12 -1.20 7.80 -10.24
N LEU A 13 -0.78 6.88 -11.12
CA LEU A 13 -1.70 6.20 -12.03
C LEU A 13 -2.69 5.31 -11.31
N ALA A 14 -2.30 4.75 -10.19
CA ALA A 14 -3.18 3.91 -9.38
C ALA A 14 -4.13 4.73 -8.48
N GLY A 15 -3.97 6.05 -8.43
CA GLY A 15 -4.77 6.89 -7.54
C GLY A 15 -4.40 6.72 -6.08
N LEU A 16 -3.14 6.41 -5.78
CA LEU A 16 -2.64 6.18 -4.43
C LEU A 16 -1.70 7.28 -3.95
N ASP A 17 -1.67 8.41 -4.61
CA ASP A 17 -0.78 9.53 -4.31
C ASP A 17 -1.28 10.43 -3.18
N TRP A 18 -2.05 9.87 -2.27
CA TRP A 18 -2.49 10.53 -1.05
C TRP A 18 -1.73 9.96 0.15
N THR A 19 -1.78 10.69 1.26
CA THR A 19 -1.16 10.27 2.49
C THR A 19 -2.21 9.96 3.55
N VAL A 20 -1.78 9.27 4.59
CA VAL A 20 -2.62 8.95 5.74
C VAL A 20 -2.06 9.70 6.95
N GLU A 21 -2.93 10.38 7.67
CA GLU A 21 -2.58 11.11 8.88
C GLU A 21 -3.29 10.51 10.08
N ALA A 22 -2.57 10.39 11.18
CA ALA A 22 -3.18 10.02 12.45
C ALA A 22 -3.70 11.31 13.11
N ARG A 23 -4.99 11.36 13.37
CA ARG A 23 -5.63 12.51 14.00
C ARG A 23 -6.29 12.13 15.30
N ASP A 24 -6.31 13.08 16.24
CA ASP A 24 -7.01 12.90 17.51
C ASP A 24 -8.50 12.70 17.31
N MET A 25 -9.08 11.89 18.15
CA MET A 25 -10.52 11.68 18.20
C MET A 25 -11.09 12.35 19.45
N TRP A 26 -12.27 12.91 19.32
CA TRP A 26 -12.90 13.70 20.39
C TRP A 26 -14.30 13.18 20.64
N LEU A 27 -14.70 13.21 21.92
CA LEU A 27 -16.11 13.02 22.23
C LEU A 27 -16.89 14.24 21.81
N ASN A 28 -18.15 14.05 21.47
CA ASN A 28 -19.03 15.14 21.08
C ASN A 28 -19.09 16.19 22.20
N GLY A 29 -18.67 17.42 21.91
CA GLY A 29 -18.58 18.51 22.87
C GLY A 29 -17.43 18.41 23.85
N GLY A 30 -16.54 17.43 23.70
CA GLY A 30 -15.39 17.25 24.59
C GLY A 30 -14.26 18.21 24.31
N TYR A 31 -13.47 18.48 25.36
CA TYR A 31 -12.31 19.36 25.30
C TYR A 31 -11.00 18.59 25.28
N GLU A 32 -11.06 17.28 25.44
CA GLU A 32 -9.88 16.43 25.46
C GLU A 32 -10.04 15.31 24.43
N PRO A 33 -8.93 14.94 23.77
CA PRO A 33 -9.00 13.81 22.85
C PRO A 33 -9.20 12.49 23.62
N ILE A 34 -9.78 11.51 22.90
CA ILE A 34 -9.92 10.17 23.43
C ILE A 34 -8.53 9.57 23.59
N PRO A 35 -8.12 9.14 24.79
CA PRO A 35 -6.76 8.62 24.98
C PRO A 35 -6.60 7.24 24.37
N GLY A 36 -5.40 6.98 23.88
CA GLY A 36 -5.01 5.65 23.39
C GLY A 36 -5.44 5.32 21.98
N TYR A 37 -6.18 6.19 21.29
CA TYR A 37 -6.69 5.93 19.96
C TYR A 37 -6.52 7.13 19.04
N LYS A 38 -6.34 6.85 17.77
CA LYS A 38 -6.26 7.84 16.70
C LYS A 38 -7.12 7.39 15.52
N ALA A 39 -7.55 8.36 14.74
CA ALA A 39 -8.20 8.06 13.47
C ALA A 39 -7.18 8.19 12.35
N ASN A 40 -7.06 7.16 11.52
CA ASN A 40 -6.30 7.28 10.28
C ASN A 40 -7.17 7.94 9.22
N VAL A 41 -6.73 9.06 8.71
CA VAL A 41 -7.52 9.92 7.82
C VAL A 41 -6.76 10.13 6.51
N ARG A 42 -7.46 9.93 5.41
CA ARG A 42 -6.89 10.16 4.08
C ARG A 42 -6.81 11.65 3.79
N SER A 43 -5.63 12.10 3.37
CA SER A 43 -5.35 13.53 3.19
C SER A 43 -6.15 14.17 2.06
N SER A 44 -6.48 13.40 1.03
CA SER A 44 -7.11 13.94 -0.16
C SER A 44 -8.55 14.43 0.06
N ASP A 45 -9.27 13.80 0.98
CA ASP A 45 -10.69 14.10 1.20
C ASP A 45 -11.12 14.05 2.67
N ASN A 46 -10.16 13.92 3.58
CA ASN A 46 -10.40 13.80 5.02
C ASN A 46 -11.27 12.60 5.41
N LYS A 47 -11.28 11.56 4.58
CA LYS A 47 -12.04 10.36 4.89
C LYS A 47 -11.35 9.55 5.99
N VAL A 48 -12.11 9.14 6.99
CA VAL A 48 -11.61 8.25 8.03
C VAL A 48 -11.48 6.84 7.46
N LEU A 49 -10.28 6.30 7.48
CA LEU A 49 -10.00 4.96 7.00
C LEU A 49 -10.10 3.92 8.10
N GLY A 50 -9.87 4.31 9.33
CA GLY A 50 -9.98 3.40 10.47
C GLY A 50 -9.61 4.07 11.76
N VAL A 51 -9.91 3.39 12.86
CA VAL A 51 -9.53 3.80 14.21
C VAL A 51 -8.48 2.83 14.71
N VAL A 52 -7.34 3.34 15.13
CA VAL A 52 -6.18 2.53 15.50
C VAL A 52 -5.64 2.99 16.85
N SER A 53 -4.77 2.16 17.44
CA SER A 53 -4.03 2.54 18.63
C SER A 53 -3.16 3.76 18.35
N ASP A 54 -2.91 4.58 19.33
CA ASP A 54 -1.99 5.71 19.21
C ASP A 54 -0.54 5.29 18.95
N LYS A 55 -0.24 4.01 19.11
CA LYS A 55 1.07 3.43 18.81
C LYS A 55 1.14 2.80 17.43
N TYR A 56 0.05 2.83 16.68
CA TYR A 56 0.03 2.26 15.34
C TYR A 56 0.96 3.04 14.41
N ARG A 57 1.77 2.30 13.67
CA ARG A 57 2.66 2.92 12.68
C ARG A 57 2.00 2.91 11.31
N ILE A 58 1.81 4.09 10.77
CA ILE A 58 1.28 4.23 9.42
C ILE A 58 2.40 3.94 8.43
N VAL A 59 2.12 3.04 7.48
CA VAL A 59 2.97 2.85 6.30
C VAL A 59 2.27 3.58 5.16
N GLN A 60 2.88 4.64 4.69
CA GLN A 60 2.31 5.45 3.61
C GLN A 60 2.33 4.66 2.29
N ASN A 61 1.43 5.00 1.39
CA ASN A 61 1.39 4.34 0.07
C ASN A 61 2.73 4.52 -0.66
N ALA A 62 3.32 5.70 -0.60
CA ALA A 62 4.61 5.97 -1.22
C ALA A 62 5.73 5.10 -0.61
N ASP A 63 5.66 4.82 0.68
CA ASP A 63 6.64 3.96 1.35
C ASP A 63 6.56 2.53 0.85
N ALA A 64 5.35 2.05 0.55
CA ALA A 64 5.16 0.71 0.00
C ALA A 64 5.84 0.56 -1.36
N PHE A 65 5.67 1.55 -2.23
CA PHE A 65 6.33 1.53 -3.54
C PHE A 65 7.84 1.68 -3.41
N ALA A 66 8.31 2.55 -2.52
CA ALA A 66 9.73 2.75 -2.28
C ALA A 66 10.38 1.47 -1.72
N PHE A 67 9.70 0.78 -0.83
CA PHE A 67 10.17 -0.50 -0.29
C PHE A 67 10.31 -1.55 -1.40
N THR A 68 9.33 -1.62 -2.29
CA THR A 68 9.35 -2.56 -3.41
C THR A 68 10.51 -2.25 -4.36
N ASP A 69 10.73 -0.97 -4.67
CA ASP A 69 11.88 -0.55 -5.48
C ASP A 69 13.21 -0.98 -4.84
N ALA A 70 13.35 -0.76 -3.54
CA ALA A 70 14.57 -1.10 -2.81
C ALA A 70 14.81 -2.60 -2.75
N LEU A 71 13.74 -3.38 -2.58
CA LEU A 71 13.83 -4.83 -2.46
C LEU A 71 14.30 -5.48 -3.76
N ILE A 72 13.83 -4.97 -4.88
CA ILE A 72 14.03 -5.58 -6.19
C ILE A 72 15.25 -5.00 -6.89
N GLY A 73 15.59 -3.74 -6.63
CA GLY A 73 16.62 -3.01 -7.38
C GLY A 73 16.13 -2.66 -8.78
N GLY A 74 16.74 -1.84 -9.45
CA GLY A 74 16.59 -1.23 -10.75
C GLY A 74 15.36 -1.48 -11.63
N ASP A 75 15.12 -2.64 -12.16
CA ASP A 75 14.20 -2.83 -13.29
C ASP A 75 12.83 -3.37 -12.84
N VAL A 76 12.15 -2.61 -12.00
CA VAL A 76 10.80 -2.98 -11.55
C VAL A 76 9.76 -2.46 -12.51
N HIS A 77 8.86 -3.34 -12.95
CA HIS A 77 7.70 -2.95 -13.73
C HIS A 77 6.44 -3.14 -12.90
N TYR A 78 5.79 -2.05 -12.55
CA TYR A 78 4.54 -2.11 -11.82
C TYR A 78 3.40 -2.45 -12.78
N GLU A 79 2.89 -3.66 -12.65
CA GLU A 79 1.83 -4.17 -13.53
C GLU A 79 0.48 -3.56 -13.16
N THR A 80 0.17 -3.58 -11.88
CA THR A 80 -1.10 -3.05 -11.41
C THR A 80 -0.99 -2.69 -9.93
N ALA A 81 -1.83 -1.77 -9.51
CA ALA A 81 -1.95 -1.36 -8.13
C ALA A 81 -3.31 -0.70 -7.94
N GLY A 82 -3.80 -0.67 -6.73
CA GLY A 82 -5.07 -0.05 -6.45
C GLY A 82 -5.42 -0.11 -4.98
N SER A 83 -6.67 0.22 -4.70
CA SER A 83 -7.20 0.15 -3.35
C SER A 83 -8.52 -0.60 -3.33
N LEU A 84 -8.82 -1.17 -2.18
CA LEU A 84 -10.08 -1.83 -1.89
C LEU A 84 -10.69 -1.16 -0.66
N LEU A 85 -11.99 -1.35 -0.47
CA LEU A 85 -12.72 -0.83 0.69
C LEU A 85 -12.51 0.67 0.83
N ASP A 86 -12.56 1.37 -0.30
CA ASP A 86 -12.48 2.83 -0.38
C ASP A 86 -11.17 3.40 0.22
N GLY A 87 -10.06 2.71 -0.05
CA GLY A 87 -8.74 3.13 0.38
C GLY A 87 -8.26 2.52 1.70
N LYS A 88 -9.10 1.74 2.38
CA LYS A 88 -8.69 1.09 3.63
C LYS A 88 -7.62 0.04 3.41
N LYS A 89 -7.60 -0.58 2.24
CA LYS A 89 -6.59 -1.56 1.86
C LYS A 89 -5.99 -1.15 0.52
N ILE A 90 -4.67 -1.15 0.45
CA ILE A 90 -3.97 -0.91 -0.81
C ILE A 90 -3.17 -2.15 -1.19
N TRP A 91 -2.95 -2.30 -2.48
CA TRP A 91 -2.15 -3.40 -3.01
C TRP A 91 -1.37 -2.93 -4.23
N LEU A 92 -0.27 -3.60 -4.50
CA LEU A 92 0.48 -3.44 -5.75
C LEU A 92 1.01 -4.79 -6.20
N LEU A 93 1.17 -4.92 -7.49
CA LEU A 93 1.76 -6.08 -8.12
C LEU A 93 2.87 -5.60 -9.04
N ALA A 94 4.08 -6.05 -8.82
CA ALA A 94 5.24 -5.68 -9.60
C ALA A 94 5.87 -6.91 -10.23
N LYS A 95 6.21 -6.80 -11.51
CA LYS A 95 6.94 -7.85 -12.21
C LYS A 95 8.43 -7.68 -11.96
N LEU A 96 9.07 -8.74 -11.55
CA LEU A 96 10.51 -8.77 -11.36
C LEU A 96 11.22 -8.95 -12.70
N PRO A 97 12.50 -8.56 -12.78
CA PRO A 97 13.30 -8.91 -13.95
C PRO A 97 13.34 -10.43 -14.13
N ASP A 98 13.52 -10.86 -15.34
CA ASP A 98 13.65 -12.28 -15.64
C ASP A 98 14.74 -12.89 -14.78
N SER A 99 14.38 -13.97 -14.08
CA SER A 99 15.31 -14.66 -13.21
C SER A 99 15.02 -16.16 -13.28
N GLU A 100 15.98 -16.93 -12.80
CA GLU A 100 15.85 -18.38 -12.76
C GLU A 100 15.00 -18.87 -11.58
N ILE A 101 14.51 -17.97 -10.75
CA ILE A 101 13.79 -18.31 -9.53
C ILE A 101 12.54 -19.13 -9.82
N CYS A 102 11.82 -18.78 -10.90
CA CYS A 102 10.55 -19.42 -11.25
C CYS A 102 10.66 -20.43 -12.38
N GLY A 103 11.82 -20.59 -12.99
CA GLY A 103 12.00 -21.50 -14.14
C GLY A 103 11.63 -20.84 -15.47
N ASP A 104 11.69 -21.63 -16.54
CA ASP A 104 11.76 -21.13 -17.91
C ASP A 104 10.49 -20.46 -18.42
N LYS A 105 9.33 -20.86 -17.94
CA LYS A 105 8.06 -20.40 -18.49
C LYS A 105 7.25 -19.59 -17.53
N THR A 106 7.84 -19.21 -16.42
CA THR A 106 7.13 -18.48 -15.39
C THR A 106 7.82 -17.14 -15.14
N GLU A 107 7.02 -16.17 -14.74
CA GLU A 107 7.49 -14.85 -14.44
C GLU A 107 7.33 -14.59 -12.93
N PRO A 108 8.37 -14.06 -12.28
CA PRO A 108 8.26 -13.74 -10.86
C PRO A 108 7.56 -12.39 -10.67
N TYR A 109 6.70 -12.35 -9.67
CA TYR A 109 6.00 -11.14 -9.25
C TYR A 109 6.14 -10.96 -7.75
N VAL A 110 6.19 -9.70 -7.34
CA VAL A 110 6.04 -9.32 -5.94
C VAL A 110 4.67 -8.71 -5.75
N CYS A 111 3.97 -9.21 -4.75
CA CYS A 111 2.67 -8.72 -4.34
C CYS A 111 2.83 -8.05 -2.99
N PHE A 112 2.47 -6.80 -2.88
CA PHE A 112 2.50 -6.03 -1.64
C PHE A 112 1.08 -5.62 -1.29
N SER A 113 0.71 -5.75 -0.02
CA SER A 113 -0.55 -5.21 0.45
C SER A 113 -0.40 -4.61 1.84
N ASN A 114 -1.21 -3.62 2.12
CA ASN A 114 -1.24 -2.94 3.40
C ASN A 114 -2.66 -2.46 3.69
N THR A 115 -2.98 -2.34 4.97
CA THR A 115 -4.26 -1.78 5.38
C THR A 115 -4.03 -0.50 6.17
N HIS A 116 -4.98 0.43 6.04
CA HIS A 116 -4.96 1.69 6.77
C HIS A 116 -6.02 1.74 7.87
N ASP A 117 -6.77 0.66 8.04
CA ASP A 117 -7.84 0.59 9.04
C ASP A 117 -7.45 -0.19 10.31
N GLY A 118 -6.21 -0.66 10.37
CA GLY A 118 -5.73 -1.44 11.50
C GLY A 118 -6.12 -2.91 11.48
N SER A 119 -6.83 -3.36 10.45
CA SER A 119 -7.34 -4.74 10.39
C SER A 119 -6.31 -5.76 9.97
N GLY A 120 -5.19 -5.33 9.41
CA GLY A 120 -4.17 -6.25 8.93
C GLY A 120 -2.78 -5.67 8.99
N ALA A 121 -1.81 -6.49 8.70
CA ALA A 121 -0.41 -6.10 8.65
C ALA A 121 0.03 -5.90 7.20
N VAL A 122 1.16 -5.22 7.03
CA VAL A 122 1.86 -5.20 5.76
C VAL A 122 2.19 -6.64 5.36
N ARG A 123 1.89 -6.98 4.12
CA ARG A 123 2.20 -8.31 3.57
C ARG A 123 2.97 -8.15 2.29
N VAL A 124 4.04 -8.91 2.18
CA VAL A 124 4.84 -8.98 0.96
C VAL A 124 4.97 -10.45 0.62
N CYS A 125 4.63 -10.81 -0.60
CA CYS A 125 4.82 -12.18 -1.05
C CYS A 125 5.38 -12.19 -2.47
N MET A 126 6.14 -13.23 -2.76
CA MET A 126 6.64 -13.47 -4.11
C MET A 126 5.84 -14.62 -4.70
N THR A 127 5.44 -14.47 -5.93
CA THR A 127 4.69 -15.49 -6.65
C THR A 127 5.27 -15.66 -8.04
N CYS A 128 5.11 -16.87 -8.58
CA CYS A 128 5.52 -17.18 -9.93
C CYS A 128 4.27 -17.40 -10.77
N SER A 129 4.16 -16.63 -11.85
CA SER A 129 3.03 -16.76 -12.76
C SER A 129 3.44 -17.64 -13.93
N GLY A 130 2.70 -18.71 -14.15
CA GLY A 130 2.94 -19.60 -15.27
C GLY A 130 2.21 -19.22 -16.55
N GLY A 131 1.68 -18.02 -16.61
CA GLY A 131 0.89 -17.60 -17.77
C GLY A 131 -0.50 -18.22 -17.83
N LEU A 132 -0.91 -18.87 -16.77
CA LEU A 132 -2.24 -19.48 -16.68
C LEU A 132 -3.27 -18.62 -16.01
N GLN A 133 -2.86 -17.50 -15.59
CA GLN A 133 -3.67 -16.57 -14.82
C GLN A 133 -4.63 -15.78 -15.68
#